data_3c0bbfdedc210db9cbbb74a880903f75
#
_entry.id   3c0bbfdedc210db9cbbb74a880903f75
#
_cell.length_a   1.000
_cell.length_b   1.000
_cell.length_c   1.000
_cell.angle_alpha   90.00
_cell.angle_beta   90.00
_cell.angle_gamma   90.00
#
_symmetry.space_group_name_H-M   'P 1'
#
loop_
_entity.id
_entity.type
_entity.pdbx_description
1 polymer ?
#
loop_
_entity_poly.entity_id
_entity_poly.type
_entity_poly.pdbx_seq_one_letter_code
_entity_poly.pdbx_strand_id
1 'polypeptide(L)'
;MTGYAKVERLSKEYRISCELKTLNSRYLNIELNCPFFLSSREIELTKLIQRYVKRGKVSLRLFVEFLVPPTEALRIDFGLAKVYYDGLEELVTKLGIPEPVNLDHLLRFRELVKFELSEEQEEHIWNICEEVVEEALRKLDAEREREGQQLSRQLRTIVEGLSALAEKLRETADDALPSLRVKLREQILQLLSNAQIDANLFENLIAMSLQKLDIREEIDRLETHLSKTMELLSSKEAVGNHLDFLAQEILRELNTMLSKSEDVGLIDLALRGKVLISQFREQVQNLE
;
A
#
# COMPACT_ATOMS: atom_id res chain seq x y z
N MET A 1 0.47 1.83 -2.90
CA MET A 1 -0.74 1.36 -3.66
C MET A 1 -0.55 -0.10 -4.07
N THR A 2 -1.60 -0.89 -4.04
CA THR A 2 -1.61 -2.25 -4.58
C THR A 2 -1.91 -2.15 -6.08
N GLY A 3 -1.30 -2.99 -6.88
CA GLY A 3 -1.55 -2.98 -8.33
C GLY A 3 -1.40 -4.37 -8.92
N TYR A 4 -2.12 -4.62 -10.01
CA TYR A 4 -2.03 -5.86 -10.77
C TYR A 4 -2.04 -5.56 -12.25
N ALA A 5 -1.09 -6.15 -12.96
CA ALA A 5 -1.07 -6.10 -14.42
C ALA A 5 -0.79 -7.49 -14.97
N LYS A 6 -1.51 -7.85 -16.03
CA LYS A 6 -1.26 -9.05 -16.81
C LYS A 6 -1.15 -8.67 -18.28
N VAL A 7 -0.11 -9.16 -18.92
CA VAL A 7 0.10 -9.03 -20.37
C VAL A 7 0.39 -10.42 -20.91
N GLU A 8 -0.22 -10.72 -22.03
CA GLU A 8 0.00 -11.96 -22.75
C GLU A 8 0.26 -11.63 -24.21
N ARG A 9 1.31 -12.21 -24.77
CA ARG A 9 1.67 -12.08 -26.18
C ARG A 9 1.73 -13.46 -26.80
N LEU A 10 1.00 -13.62 -27.88
CA LEU A 10 0.99 -14.84 -28.66
C LEU A 10 1.75 -14.60 -29.97
N SER A 11 2.76 -15.42 -30.23
CA SER A 11 3.44 -15.53 -31.53
C SER A 11 3.12 -16.88 -32.15
N LYS A 12 3.73 -17.18 -33.32
CA LYS A 12 3.57 -18.50 -33.92
C LYS A 12 4.27 -19.61 -33.14
N GLU A 13 5.33 -19.27 -32.43
CA GLU A 13 6.25 -20.21 -31.76
C GLU A 13 6.11 -20.19 -30.25
N TYR A 14 5.73 -19.05 -29.66
CA TYR A 14 5.71 -18.82 -28.22
C TYR A 14 4.42 -18.16 -27.76
N ARG A 15 3.98 -18.56 -26.57
CA ARG A 15 3.06 -17.78 -25.74
C ARG A 15 3.84 -17.28 -24.56
N ILE A 16 3.95 -15.95 -24.43
CA ILE A 16 4.64 -15.31 -23.31
C ILE A 16 3.61 -14.56 -22.49
N SER A 17 3.57 -14.83 -21.19
CA SER A 17 2.71 -14.12 -20.26
C SER A 17 3.51 -13.57 -19.09
N CYS A 18 3.24 -12.31 -18.76
CA CYS A 18 3.80 -11.61 -17.62
C CYS A 18 2.68 -11.21 -16.67
N GLU A 19 2.81 -11.59 -15.42
CA GLU A 19 1.94 -11.14 -14.33
C GLU A 19 2.77 -10.34 -13.34
N LEU A 20 2.35 -9.11 -13.06
CA LEU A 20 2.93 -8.23 -12.07
C LEU A 20 1.92 -7.98 -10.95
N LYS A 21 2.36 -8.15 -9.71
CA LYS A 21 1.60 -7.79 -8.52
C LYS A 21 2.45 -6.88 -7.64
N THR A 22 1.85 -5.80 -7.15
CA THR A 22 2.50 -4.93 -6.18
C THR A 22 1.68 -4.86 -4.90
N LEU A 23 2.39 -4.87 -3.77
CA LEU A 23 1.80 -4.69 -2.44
C LEU A 23 2.53 -3.54 -1.74
N ASN A 24 1.81 -2.83 -0.89
CA ASN A 24 2.41 -1.74 -0.12
C ASN A 24 3.46 -2.28 0.85
N SER A 25 4.68 -1.72 0.82
CA SER A 25 5.78 -2.04 1.74
C SER A 25 6.72 -0.84 1.84
N ARG A 26 7.35 -0.70 3.01
CA ARG A 26 8.29 0.40 3.28
C ARG A 26 9.53 0.35 2.38
N TYR A 27 10.01 -0.84 2.05
CA TYR A 27 11.20 -1.06 1.22
C TYR A 27 10.81 -1.74 -0.08
N LEU A 28 11.59 -1.49 -1.15
CA LEU A 28 11.44 -2.21 -2.39
C LEU A 28 11.95 -3.65 -2.21
N ASN A 29 11.06 -4.61 -2.41
CA ASN A 29 11.37 -6.03 -2.45
C ASN A 29 10.85 -6.62 -3.75
N ILE A 30 11.73 -7.22 -4.55
CA ILE A 30 11.39 -7.76 -5.87
C ILE A 30 11.53 -9.28 -5.81
N GLU A 31 10.44 -9.97 -6.08
CA GLU A 31 10.40 -11.43 -6.23
C GLU A 31 10.19 -11.75 -7.71
N LEU A 32 11.19 -12.40 -8.30
CA LEU A 32 11.17 -12.83 -9.70
C LEU A 32 10.87 -14.33 -9.77
N ASN A 33 9.96 -14.70 -10.65
CA ASN A 33 9.70 -16.09 -11.03
C ASN A 33 9.74 -16.17 -12.55
N CYS A 34 10.89 -16.58 -13.06
CA CYS A 34 11.19 -16.65 -14.48
C CYS A 34 11.56 -18.07 -14.90
N PRO A 35 11.40 -18.45 -16.19
CA PRO A 35 11.91 -19.68 -16.70
C PRO A 35 13.42 -19.81 -16.47
N PHE A 36 13.91 -21.03 -16.22
CA PHE A 36 15.31 -21.28 -15.87
C PHE A 36 16.31 -20.74 -16.90
N PHE A 37 16.00 -20.82 -18.19
CA PHE A 37 16.85 -20.32 -19.26
C PHE A 37 16.97 -18.78 -19.32
N LEU A 38 16.11 -18.04 -18.58
CA LEU A 38 16.21 -16.58 -18.44
C LEU A 38 16.79 -16.15 -17.07
N SER A 39 17.30 -17.07 -16.26
CA SER A 39 17.89 -16.74 -14.95
C SER A 39 19.08 -15.79 -15.03
N SER A 40 19.85 -15.83 -16.12
CA SER A 40 20.94 -14.88 -16.40
C SER A 40 20.45 -13.43 -16.54
N ARG A 41 19.18 -13.22 -16.89
CA ARG A 41 18.54 -11.91 -17.13
C ARG A 41 17.82 -11.30 -15.91
N GLU A 42 17.86 -11.95 -14.75
CA GLU A 42 17.19 -11.45 -13.53
C GLU A 42 17.66 -10.06 -13.10
N ILE A 43 18.96 -9.75 -13.31
CA ILE A 43 19.51 -8.42 -12.99
C ILE A 43 18.90 -7.35 -13.90
N GLU A 44 18.70 -7.65 -15.17
CA GLU A 44 18.10 -6.74 -16.15
C GLU A 44 16.63 -6.50 -15.83
N LEU A 45 15.89 -7.55 -15.51
CA LEU A 45 14.49 -7.45 -15.04
C LEU A 45 14.38 -6.62 -13.77
N THR A 46 15.28 -6.82 -12.83
CA THR A 46 15.32 -6.04 -11.59
C THR A 46 15.53 -4.55 -11.88
N LYS A 47 16.48 -4.21 -12.75
CA LYS A 47 16.74 -2.82 -13.16
C LYS A 47 15.55 -2.21 -13.89
N LEU A 48 14.87 -2.99 -14.73
CA LEU A 48 13.68 -2.55 -15.45
C LEU A 48 12.54 -2.22 -14.47
N ILE A 49 12.28 -3.10 -13.51
CA ILE A 49 11.27 -2.87 -12.47
C ILE A 49 11.59 -1.62 -11.64
N GLN A 50 12.86 -1.41 -11.26
CA GLN A 50 13.30 -0.27 -10.45
C GLN A 50 13.11 1.09 -11.12
N ARG A 51 12.96 1.15 -12.45
CA ARG A 51 12.63 2.37 -13.18
C ARG A 51 11.21 2.84 -12.90
N TYR A 52 10.28 1.90 -12.74
CA TYR A 52 8.84 2.17 -12.54
C TYR A 52 8.41 2.15 -11.07
N VAL A 53 9.02 1.29 -10.24
CA VAL A 53 8.62 1.11 -8.85
C VAL A 53 9.78 1.45 -7.91
N LYS A 54 9.57 2.44 -7.02
CA LYS A 54 10.61 2.91 -6.08
C LYS A 54 10.51 2.25 -4.71
N ARG A 55 9.34 1.78 -4.30
CA ARG A 55 9.09 1.10 -3.03
C ARG A 55 7.91 0.12 -3.16
N GLY A 56 7.77 -0.79 -2.20
CA GLY A 56 6.73 -1.82 -2.22
C GLY A 56 7.29 -3.21 -2.52
N LYS A 57 6.46 -4.24 -2.32
CA LYS A 57 6.80 -5.60 -2.72
C LYS A 57 6.25 -5.84 -4.13
N VAL A 58 7.15 -6.14 -5.07
CA VAL A 58 6.82 -6.46 -6.46
C VAL A 58 7.03 -7.95 -6.68
N SER A 59 6.02 -8.65 -7.15
CA SER A 59 6.12 -10.04 -7.60
C SER A 59 5.89 -10.10 -9.10
N LEU A 60 6.92 -10.46 -9.83
CA LEU A 60 6.88 -10.69 -11.28
C LEU A 60 6.87 -12.20 -11.54
N ARG A 61 5.90 -12.65 -12.34
CA ARG A 61 5.85 -14.01 -12.88
C ARG A 61 5.89 -13.96 -14.39
N LEU A 62 6.93 -14.51 -14.97
CA LEU A 62 7.12 -14.59 -16.40
C LEU A 62 7.03 -16.05 -16.84
N PHE A 63 6.12 -16.35 -17.76
CA PHE A 63 5.94 -17.68 -18.31
C PHE A 63 6.16 -17.64 -19.80
N VAL A 64 6.93 -18.61 -20.30
CA VAL A 64 7.18 -18.85 -21.72
C VAL A 64 6.72 -20.27 -22.03
N GLU A 65 5.71 -20.38 -22.86
CA GLU A 65 5.19 -21.64 -23.38
C GLU A 65 5.59 -21.77 -24.84
N PHE A 66 6.27 -22.85 -25.18
CA PHE A 66 6.63 -23.17 -26.57
C PHE A 66 5.46 -23.83 -27.26
N LEU A 67 4.85 -23.15 -28.26
CA LEU A 67 3.78 -23.69 -29.07
C LEU A 67 4.30 -24.64 -30.12
N VAL A 68 5.51 -24.40 -30.60
CA VAL A 68 6.27 -25.30 -31.44
C VAL A 68 7.48 -25.76 -30.63
N PRO A 69 7.60 -27.07 -30.31
CA PRO A 69 8.73 -27.57 -29.55
C PRO A 69 10.04 -27.27 -30.29
N PRO A 70 11.03 -26.63 -29.66
CA PRO A 70 12.34 -26.41 -30.28
C PRO A 70 13.09 -27.75 -30.30
N THR A 71 13.00 -28.46 -31.41
CA THR A 71 13.56 -29.81 -31.58
C THR A 71 15.08 -29.83 -31.37
N GLU A 72 15.76 -28.74 -31.62
CA GLU A 72 17.20 -28.59 -31.42
C GLU A 72 17.61 -28.28 -29.98
N ALA A 73 16.67 -27.88 -29.12
CA ALA A 73 16.94 -27.54 -27.72
C ALA A 73 17.04 -28.80 -26.82
N LEU A 74 16.53 -29.93 -27.27
CA LEU A 74 16.60 -31.16 -26.51
C LEU A 74 17.93 -31.87 -26.78
N ARG A 75 18.82 -31.87 -25.80
CA ARG A 75 20.12 -32.56 -25.88
C ARG A 75 20.14 -33.75 -24.93
N ILE A 76 20.55 -34.89 -25.48
CA ILE A 76 20.80 -36.14 -24.70
C ILE A 76 22.30 -36.30 -24.57
N ASP A 77 22.81 -36.37 -23.35
CA ASP A 77 24.21 -36.63 -23.07
C ASP A 77 24.48 -38.13 -23.14
N PHE A 78 24.79 -38.61 -24.35
CA PHE A 78 25.10 -40.01 -24.60
C PHE A 78 26.35 -40.52 -23.84
N GLY A 79 27.32 -39.60 -23.60
CA GLY A 79 28.54 -39.95 -22.84
C GLY A 79 28.19 -40.25 -21.38
N LEU A 80 27.42 -39.38 -20.74
CA LEU A 80 26.96 -39.55 -19.37
C LEU A 80 25.97 -40.71 -19.25
N ALA A 81 25.09 -40.90 -20.24
CA ALA A 81 24.17 -42.04 -20.30
C ALA A 81 24.90 -43.40 -20.29
N LYS A 82 26.01 -43.46 -21.04
CA LYS A 82 26.85 -44.67 -21.05
C LYS A 82 27.50 -44.92 -19.70
N VAL A 83 28.03 -43.91 -19.04
CA VAL A 83 28.64 -44.04 -17.70
C VAL A 83 27.60 -44.54 -16.67
N TYR A 84 26.38 -44.03 -16.70
CA TYR A 84 25.31 -44.53 -15.82
C TYR A 84 24.88 -45.94 -16.16
N TYR A 85 24.77 -46.28 -17.45
CA TYR A 85 24.41 -47.60 -17.89
C TYR A 85 25.43 -48.64 -17.40
N ASP A 86 26.73 -48.38 -17.65
CA ASP A 86 27.83 -49.27 -17.26
C ASP A 86 27.88 -49.44 -15.72
N GLY A 87 27.70 -48.33 -14.97
CA GLY A 87 27.64 -48.34 -13.50
C GLY A 87 26.44 -49.13 -12.95
N LEU A 88 25.27 -49.00 -13.57
CA LEU A 88 24.08 -49.79 -13.18
C LEU A 88 24.25 -51.26 -13.50
N GLU A 89 24.84 -51.64 -14.64
CA GLU A 89 25.16 -53.05 -14.98
C GLU A 89 26.14 -53.64 -13.99
N GLU A 90 27.19 -52.92 -13.62
CA GLU A 90 28.13 -53.35 -12.60
C GLU A 90 27.44 -53.62 -11.24
N LEU A 91 26.53 -52.73 -10.86
CA LEU A 91 25.75 -52.84 -9.63
C LEU A 91 24.80 -54.04 -9.66
N VAL A 92 24.08 -54.26 -10.75
CA VAL A 92 23.23 -55.43 -10.99
C VAL A 92 24.04 -56.73 -10.86
N THR A 93 25.20 -56.75 -11.47
CA THR A 93 26.10 -57.93 -11.46
C THR A 93 26.64 -58.19 -10.04
N LYS A 94 27.15 -57.17 -9.35
CA LYS A 94 27.72 -57.34 -7.99
C LYS A 94 26.69 -57.71 -6.92
N LEU A 95 25.47 -57.22 -7.05
CA LEU A 95 24.40 -57.47 -6.09
C LEU A 95 23.53 -58.68 -6.45
N GLY A 96 23.74 -59.28 -7.62
CA GLY A 96 22.96 -60.43 -8.10
C GLY A 96 21.48 -60.10 -8.34
N ILE A 97 21.19 -58.86 -8.77
CA ILE A 97 19.82 -58.45 -9.05
C ILE A 97 19.33 -59.12 -10.34
N PRO A 98 18.20 -59.82 -10.36
CA PRO A 98 17.76 -60.56 -11.53
C PRO A 98 17.05 -59.71 -12.59
N GLU A 99 17.26 -58.39 -12.59
CA GLU A 99 16.58 -57.44 -13.47
C GLU A 99 17.60 -56.69 -14.35
N PRO A 100 17.43 -56.71 -15.69
CA PRO A 100 18.37 -56.02 -16.58
C PRO A 100 18.19 -54.49 -16.50
N VAL A 101 19.28 -53.76 -16.75
CA VAL A 101 19.22 -52.30 -16.90
C VAL A 101 18.43 -51.95 -18.16
N ASN A 102 17.46 -51.09 -18.02
CA ASN A 102 16.62 -50.65 -19.14
C ASN A 102 16.57 -49.12 -19.24
N LEU A 103 15.91 -48.60 -20.29
CA LEU A 103 15.83 -47.17 -20.58
C LEU A 103 15.12 -46.35 -19.44
N ASP A 104 14.13 -46.98 -18.77
CA ASP A 104 13.41 -46.32 -17.68
C ASP A 104 14.33 -46.01 -16.50
N HIS A 105 15.32 -46.83 -16.24
CA HIS A 105 16.32 -46.60 -15.22
C HIS A 105 17.18 -45.37 -15.57
N LEU A 106 17.57 -45.19 -16.82
CA LEU A 106 18.35 -44.07 -17.30
C LEU A 106 17.56 -42.76 -17.31
N LEU A 107 16.28 -42.78 -17.71
CA LEU A 107 15.42 -41.64 -17.75
C LEU A 107 15.10 -41.03 -16.37
N ARG A 108 15.38 -41.76 -15.28
CA ARG A 108 15.26 -41.24 -13.91
C ARG A 108 16.36 -40.22 -13.57
N PHE A 109 17.48 -40.25 -14.27
CA PHE A 109 18.58 -39.31 -14.12
C PHE A 109 18.29 -38.07 -15.00
N ARG A 110 17.78 -37.00 -14.37
CA ARG A 110 17.32 -35.79 -15.07
C ARG A 110 18.41 -35.08 -15.84
N GLU A 111 19.66 -35.24 -15.42
CA GLU A 111 20.84 -34.64 -16.04
C GLU A 111 21.18 -35.25 -17.41
N LEU A 112 20.60 -36.39 -17.78
CA LEU A 112 20.81 -37.02 -19.10
C LEU A 112 20.08 -36.30 -20.22
N VAL A 113 18.96 -35.63 -19.89
CA VAL A 113 18.13 -34.90 -20.84
C VAL A 113 18.20 -33.43 -20.48
N LYS A 114 18.89 -32.65 -21.29
CA LYS A 114 19.05 -31.21 -21.09
C LYS A 114 18.21 -30.45 -22.08
N PHE A 115 17.59 -29.39 -21.59
CA PHE A 115 16.91 -28.41 -22.43
C PHE A 115 17.81 -27.18 -22.51
N GLU A 116 18.48 -27.00 -23.65
CA GLU A 116 19.44 -25.92 -23.89
C GLU A 116 19.06 -25.20 -25.19
N LEU A 117 18.64 -23.96 -25.06
CA LEU A 117 18.43 -23.08 -26.22
C LEU A 117 19.75 -22.59 -26.76
N SER A 118 19.83 -22.26 -28.07
CA SER A 118 20.96 -21.53 -28.60
C SER A 118 20.97 -20.10 -28.09
N GLU A 119 22.16 -19.45 -28.06
CA GLU A 119 22.26 -18.04 -27.63
C GLU A 119 21.34 -17.12 -28.46
N GLU A 120 21.19 -17.39 -29.75
CA GLU A 120 20.31 -16.63 -30.65
C GLU A 120 18.81 -16.81 -30.26
N GLN A 121 18.42 -18.04 -29.90
CA GLN A 121 17.05 -18.31 -29.45
C GLN A 121 16.77 -17.68 -28.09
N GLU A 122 17.71 -17.75 -27.15
CA GLU A 122 17.58 -17.10 -25.84
C GLU A 122 17.45 -15.58 -26.00
N GLU A 123 18.28 -14.95 -26.83
CA GLU A 123 18.23 -13.52 -27.08
C GLU A 123 16.93 -13.10 -27.77
N HIS A 124 16.47 -13.88 -28.73
CA HIS A 124 15.19 -13.62 -29.39
C HIS A 124 14.01 -13.68 -28.41
N ILE A 125 13.97 -14.71 -27.58
CA ILE A 125 12.91 -14.86 -26.54
C ILE A 125 13.03 -13.75 -25.52
N TRP A 126 14.25 -13.39 -25.10
CA TRP A 126 14.51 -12.32 -24.16
C TRP A 126 13.94 -10.98 -24.66
N ASN A 127 14.21 -10.61 -25.90
CA ASN A 127 13.72 -9.36 -26.47
C ASN A 127 12.18 -9.28 -26.43
N ILE A 128 11.48 -10.38 -26.72
CA ILE A 128 10.02 -10.43 -26.62
C ILE A 128 9.57 -10.34 -25.15
N CYS A 129 10.27 -11.03 -24.24
CA CYS A 129 9.97 -10.99 -22.81
C CYS A 129 10.15 -9.58 -22.24
N GLU A 130 11.23 -8.88 -22.61
CA GLU A 130 11.50 -7.50 -22.19
C GLU A 130 10.37 -6.56 -22.61
N GLU A 131 9.92 -6.64 -23.87
CA GLU A 131 8.78 -5.85 -24.35
C GLU A 131 7.50 -6.15 -23.59
N VAL A 132 7.20 -7.44 -23.31
CA VAL A 132 5.99 -7.85 -22.56
C VAL A 132 6.05 -7.36 -21.11
N VAL A 133 7.23 -7.42 -20.48
CA VAL A 133 7.44 -6.90 -19.11
C VAL A 133 7.31 -5.38 -19.09
N GLU A 134 7.90 -4.67 -20.05
CA GLU A 134 7.73 -3.21 -20.16
C GLU A 134 6.26 -2.81 -20.34
N GLU A 135 5.53 -3.51 -21.18
CA GLU A 135 4.09 -3.26 -21.38
C GLU A 135 3.31 -3.50 -20.08
N ALA A 136 3.65 -4.58 -19.34
CA ALA A 136 3.03 -4.88 -18.07
C ALA A 136 3.35 -3.80 -17.01
N LEU A 137 4.58 -3.30 -16.96
CA LEU A 137 4.98 -2.22 -16.07
C LEU A 137 4.26 -0.90 -16.39
N ARG A 138 4.10 -0.56 -17.66
CA ARG A 138 3.33 0.63 -18.09
C ARG A 138 1.86 0.51 -17.72
N LYS A 139 1.25 -0.68 -17.88
CA LYS A 139 -0.14 -0.92 -17.45
C LYS A 139 -0.29 -0.81 -15.94
N LEU A 140 0.66 -1.35 -15.19
CA LEU A 140 0.70 -1.26 -13.75
C LEU A 140 0.78 0.20 -13.27
N ASP A 141 1.64 1.00 -13.89
CA ASP A 141 1.82 2.42 -13.56
C ASP A 141 0.56 3.23 -13.85
N ALA A 142 -0.06 3.02 -15.01
CA ALA A 142 -1.34 3.64 -15.36
C ALA A 142 -2.49 3.25 -14.41
N GLU A 143 -2.53 2.00 -13.94
CA GLU A 143 -3.52 1.55 -12.96
C GLU A 143 -3.30 2.22 -11.59
N ARG A 144 -2.05 2.29 -11.14
CA ARG A 144 -1.67 2.98 -9.89
C ARG A 144 -2.01 4.48 -9.94
N GLU A 145 -1.76 5.13 -11.07
CA GLU A 145 -2.13 6.54 -11.26
C GLU A 145 -3.65 6.74 -11.17
N ARG A 146 -4.43 5.87 -11.81
CA ARG A 146 -5.90 5.91 -11.74
C ARG A 146 -6.42 5.70 -10.32
N GLU A 147 -5.89 4.70 -9.61
CA GLU A 147 -6.23 4.43 -8.21
C GLU A 147 -5.88 5.64 -7.33
N GLY A 148 -4.69 6.22 -7.49
CA GLY A 148 -4.24 7.39 -6.78
C GLY A 148 -5.13 8.62 -6.99
N GLN A 149 -5.56 8.87 -8.22
CA GLN A 149 -6.51 9.95 -8.54
C GLN A 149 -7.87 9.75 -7.90
N GLN A 150 -8.37 8.50 -7.90
CA GLN A 150 -9.64 8.16 -7.25
C GLN A 150 -9.56 8.35 -5.73
N LEU A 151 -8.49 7.86 -5.12
CA LEU A 151 -8.24 8.00 -3.69
C LEU A 151 -8.10 9.46 -3.27
N SER A 152 -7.36 10.27 -4.05
CA SER A 152 -7.23 11.71 -3.82
C SER A 152 -8.58 12.43 -3.82
N ARG A 153 -9.50 12.07 -4.75
CA ARG A 153 -10.85 12.62 -4.77
C ARG A 153 -11.64 12.25 -3.52
N GLN A 154 -11.58 10.99 -3.08
CA GLN A 154 -12.25 10.53 -1.86
C GLN A 154 -11.72 11.27 -0.61
N LEU A 155 -10.41 11.41 -0.50
CA LEU A 155 -9.78 12.15 0.60
C LEU A 155 -10.21 13.62 0.61
N ARG A 156 -10.29 14.28 -0.55
CA ARG A 156 -10.79 15.66 -0.66
C ARG A 156 -12.22 15.79 -0.15
N THR A 157 -13.12 14.88 -0.55
CA THR A 157 -14.51 14.87 -0.08
C THR A 157 -14.60 14.73 1.45
N ILE A 158 -13.73 13.91 2.06
CA ILE A 158 -13.69 13.78 3.53
C ILE A 158 -13.21 15.10 4.18
N VAL A 159 -12.17 15.75 3.63
CA VAL A 159 -11.67 17.01 4.16
C VAL A 159 -12.69 18.14 4.00
N GLU A 160 -13.40 18.18 2.88
CA GLU A 160 -14.52 19.14 2.67
C GLU A 160 -15.63 18.92 3.69
N GLY A 161 -15.97 17.66 3.99
CA GLY A 161 -16.93 17.30 5.03
C GLY A 161 -16.47 17.73 6.44
N LEU A 162 -15.17 17.57 6.73
CA LEU A 162 -14.58 18.06 7.99
C LEU A 162 -14.57 19.59 8.08
N SER A 163 -14.32 20.30 6.96
CA SER A 163 -14.36 21.76 6.92
C SER A 163 -15.77 22.29 7.19
N ALA A 164 -16.79 21.71 6.55
CA ALA A 164 -18.17 22.08 6.81
C ALA A 164 -18.61 21.77 8.26
N LEU A 165 -18.01 20.76 8.87
CA LEU A 165 -18.25 20.41 10.26
C LEU A 165 -17.54 21.40 11.19
N ALA A 166 -16.33 21.88 10.87
CA ALA A 166 -15.62 22.91 11.62
C ALA A 166 -16.41 24.25 11.65
N GLU A 167 -17.00 24.64 10.52
CA GLU A 167 -17.89 25.81 10.44
C GLU A 167 -19.09 25.67 11.40
N LYS A 168 -19.76 24.52 11.40
CA LYS A 168 -20.87 24.26 12.32
C LYS A 168 -20.44 24.21 13.78
N LEU A 169 -19.26 23.67 14.09
CA LEU A 169 -18.69 23.71 15.44
C LEU A 169 -18.49 25.15 15.89
N ARG A 170 -18.01 26.04 15.02
CA ARG A 170 -17.83 27.47 15.30
C ARG A 170 -19.17 28.16 15.60
N GLU A 171 -20.15 28.01 14.73
CA GLU A 171 -21.48 28.57 14.90
C GLU A 171 -22.12 28.08 16.22
N THR A 172 -22.09 26.78 16.48
CA THR A 172 -22.67 26.20 17.70
C THR A 172 -21.93 26.65 18.97
N ALA A 173 -20.59 26.81 18.91
CA ALA A 173 -19.80 27.29 20.04
C ALA A 173 -20.12 28.76 20.38
N ASP A 174 -20.26 29.61 19.36
CA ASP A 174 -20.61 31.03 19.55
C ASP A 174 -22.03 31.17 20.13
N ASP A 175 -22.99 30.37 19.65
CA ASP A 175 -24.37 30.33 20.16
C ASP A 175 -24.46 29.80 21.59
N ALA A 176 -23.62 28.83 21.97
CA ALA A 176 -23.62 28.23 23.31
C ALA A 176 -22.99 29.14 24.39
N LEU A 177 -22.13 30.05 24.03
CA LEU A 177 -21.31 30.87 24.94
C LEU A 177 -22.15 31.71 25.93
N PRO A 178 -23.24 32.41 25.54
CA PRO A 178 -24.07 33.17 26.45
C PRO A 178 -24.80 32.27 27.50
N SER A 179 -25.31 31.13 27.05
CA SER A 179 -26.04 30.19 27.94
C SER A 179 -25.06 29.52 28.90
N LEU A 180 -23.84 29.19 28.47
CA LEU A 180 -22.78 28.64 29.29
C LEU A 180 -22.38 29.63 30.42
N ARG A 181 -22.25 30.92 30.09
CA ARG A 181 -21.94 31.97 31.07
C ARG A 181 -23.03 32.06 32.16
N VAL A 182 -24.29 32.01 31.79
CA VAL A 182 -25.41 32.04 32.74
C VAL A 182 -25.37 30.80 33.64
N LYS A 183 -25.19 29.62 33.06
CA LYS A 183 -25.15 28.35 33.81
C LYS A 183 -23.95 28.33 34.79
N LEU A 184 -22.77 28.75 34.37
CA LEU A 184 -21.61 28.86 35.25
C LEU A 184 -21.85 29.84 36.40
N ARG A 185 -22.48 30.97 36.12
CA ARG A 185 -22.83 31.98 37.14
C ARG A 185 -23.73 31.38 38.20
N GLU A 186 -24.77 30.65 37.80
CA GLU A 186 -25.70 30.00 38.70
C GLU A 186 -25.02 28.90 39.54
N GLN A 187 -24.20 28.07 38.92
CA GLN A 187 -23.43 27.01 39.61
C GLN A 187 -22.48 27.59 40.69
N ILE A 188 -21.72 28.64 40.33
CA ILE A 188 -20.81 29.29 41.27
C ILE A 188 -21.60 29.93 42.43
N LEU A 189 -22.74 30.61 42.15
CA LEU A 189 -23.60 31.17 43.18
C LEU A 189 -24.16 30.12 44.13
N GLN A 190 -24.56 28.94 43.63
CA GLN A 190 -25.02 27.83 44.46
C GLN A 190 -23.92 27.27 45.37
N LEU A 191 -22.70 27.19 44.89
CA LEU A 191 -21.57 26.72 45.69
C LEU A 191 -21.16 27.72 46.79
N LEU A 192 -21.43 29.01 46.56
CA LEU A 192 -21.03 30.11 47.41
C LEU A 192 -22.14 30.59 48.38
N SER A 193 -23.21 29.84 48.54
CA SER A 193 -24.47 30.20 49.17
C SER A 193 -24.39 30.86 50.56
N ASN A 194 -23.17 31.00 51.17
CA ASN A 194 -22.99 31.68 52.50
C ASN A 194 -21.69 32.51 52.61
N ALA A 195 -20.98 32.81 51.50
CA ALA A 195 -19.75 33.58 51.53
C ALA A 195 -19.96 34.98 50.98
N GLN A 196 -19.55 36.02 51.73
CA GLN A 196 -19.40 37.36 51.17
C GLN A 196 -18.19 37.36 50.24
N ILE A 197 -18.44 37.31 48.95
CA ILE A 197 -17.37 37.34 47.92
C ILE A 197 -17.33 38.71 47.28
N ASP A 198 -16.11 39.19 47.06
CA ASP A 198 -15.84 40.36 46.24
C ASP A 198 -16.36 40.13 44.81
N ALA A 199 -17.11 41.08 44.27
CA ALA A 199 -17.67 41.02 42.93
C ALA A 199 -16.57 40.84 41.86
N ASN A 200 -15.38 41.39 42.04
CA ASN A 200 -14.27 41.20 41.13
C ASN A 200 -13.72 39.76 41.15
N LEU A 201 -13.65 39.13 42.33
CA LEU A 201 -13.21 37.76 42.44
C LEU A 201 -14.23 36.80 41.78
N PHE A 202 -15.52 37.07 41.92
CA PHE A 202 -16.61 36.29 41.31
C PHE A 202 -16.54 36.34 39.76
N GLU A 203 -16.42 37.55 39.16
CA GLU A 203 -16.30 37.69 37.71
C GLU A 203 -15.00 37.08 37.18
N ASN A 204 -13.91 37.16 37.94
CA ASN A 204 -12.64 36.48 37.57
C ASN A 204 -12.81 34.95 37.56
N LEU A 205 -13.51 34.36 38.53
CA LEU A 205 -13.77 32.92 38.54
C LEU A 205 -14.63 32.45 37.34
N ILE A 206 -15.62 33.24 36.96
CA ILE A 206 -16.43 33.01 35.75
C ILE A 206 -15.55 33.06 34.51
N ALA A 207 -14.73 34.10 34.38
CA ALA A 207 -13.83 34.29 33.22
C ALA A 207 -12.82 33.14 33.09
N MET A 208 -12.19 32.69 34.18
CA MET A 208 -11.27 31.58 34.18
C MET A 208 -11.97 30.24 33.84
N SER A 209 -13.21 30.06 34.29
CA SER A 209 -14.00 28.85 33.98
C SER A 209 -14.42 28.83 32.51
N LEU A 210 -14.85 29.98 31.95
CA LEU A 210 -15.19 30.13 30.55
C LEU A 210 -13.96 29.85 29.66
N GLN A 211 -12.79 30.38 30.04
CA GLN A 211 -11.56 30.15 29.27
C GLN A 211 -11.18 28.66 29.22
N LYS A 212 -11.44 27.89 30.27
CA LYS A 212 -11.19 26.43 30.28
C LYS A 212 -12.13 25.65 29.37
N LEU A 213 -13.34 26.14 29.17
CA LEU A 213 -14.38 25.51 28.35
C LEU A 213 -14.44 26.06 26.92
N ASP A 214 -13.67 27.10 26.63
CA ASP A 214 -13.58 27.70 25.29
C ASP A 214 -12.85 26.77 24.34
N ILE A 215 -13.50 26.44 23.22
CA ILE A 215 -12.98 25.54 22.18
C ILE A 215 -12.59 26.28 20.90
N ARG A 216 -12.65 27.61 20.88
CA ARG A 216 -12.37 28.39 19.67
C ARG A 216 -10.95 28.23 19.19
N GLU A 217 -9.97 28.13 20.09
CA GLU A 217 -8.60 27.87 19.74
C GLU A 217 -8.42 26.51 19.04
N GLU A 218 -9.10 25.45 19.52
CA GLU A 218 -9.10 24.13 18.91
C GLU A 218 -9.75 24.16 17.52
N ILE A 219 -10.81 24.95 17.34
CA ILE A 219 -11.45 25.15 16.03
C ILE A 219 -10.50 25.85 15.05
N ASP A 220 -9.83 26.93 15.47
CA ASP A 220 -8.84 27.63 14.63
C ASP A 220 -7.69 26.73 14.21
N ARG A 221 -7.20 25.88 15.12
CA ARG A 221 -6.17 24.89 14.83
C ARG A 221 -6.69 23.81 13.87
N LEU A 222 -7.91 23.33 14.09
CA LEU A 222 -8.57 22.35 13.21
C LEU A 222 -8.65 22.90 11.77
N GLU A 223 -9.15 24.12 11.58
CA GLU A 223 -9.24 24.76 10.26
C GLU A 223 -7.86 24.92 9.61
N THR A 224 -6.85 25.30 10.39
CA THR A 224 -5.47 25.42 9.92
C THR A 224 -4.94 24.08 9.41
N HIS A 225 -5.19 22.98 10.15
CA HIS A 225 -4.74 21.65 9.75
C HIS A 225 -5.51 21.14 8.53
N LEU A 226 -6.81 21.43 8.41
CA LEU A 226 -7.63 21.10 7.24
C LEU A 226 -7.15 21.82 5.98
N SER A 227 -6.82 23.12 6.08
CA SER A 227 -6.26 23.90 4.97
C SER A 227 -4.94 23.30 4.47
N LYS A 228 -4.00 23.01 5.38
CA LYS A 228 -2.73 22.34 5.03
C LYS A 228 -2.94 20.96 4.41
N THR A 229 -3.93 20.20 4.89
CA THR A 229 -4.27 18.89 4.33
C THR A 229 -4.75 19.04 2.88
N MET A 230 -5.58 20.04 2.58
CA MET A 230 -6.06 20.33 1.23
C MET A 230 -4.91 20.74 0.28
N GLU A 231 -3.96 21.54 0.76
CA GLU A 231 -2.76 21.93 0.00
C GLU A 231 -1.92 20.69 -0.35
N LEU A 232 -1.64 19.83 0.63
CA LEU A 232 -0.89 18.59 0.40
C LEU A 232 -1.57 17.63 -0.56
N LEU A 233 -2.91 17.50 -0.51
CA LEU A 233 -3.68 16.68 -1.47
C LEU A 233 -3.61 17.22 -2.91
N SER A 234 -3.16 18.47 -3.08
CA SER A 234 -2.94 19.09 -4.39
C SER A 234 -1.48 18.99 -4.86
N SER A 235 -0.57 18.55 -4.00
CA SER A 235 0.85 18.36 -4.31
C SER A 235 1.07 17.13 -5.21
N LYS A 236 2.16 17.16 -5.99
CA LYS A 236 2.64 16.04 -6.80
C LYS A 236 3.67 15.17 -6.08
N GLU A 237 4.01 15.50 -4.84
CA GLU A 237 5.01 14.78 -4.05
C GLU A 237 4.39 13.64 -3.25
N ALA A 238 5.22 12.76 -2.73
CA ALA A 238 4.80 11.69 -1.84
C ALA A 238 4.43 12.27 -0.47
N VAL A 239 3.13 12.43 -0.19
CA VAL A 239 2.60 13.17 0.97
C VAL A 239 2.03 12.29 2.09
N GLY A 240 2.01 10.95 1.92
CA GLY A 240 1.31 10.04 2.83
C GLY A 240 1.68 10.22 4.32
N ASN A 241 2.98 10.33 4.64
CA ASN A 241 3.43 10.53 6.03
C ASN A 241 2.99 11.90 6.60
N HIS A 242 3.00 12.96 5.79
CA HIS A 242 2.57 14.28 6.21
C HIS A 242 1.06 14.32 6.44
N LEU A 243 0.28 13.63 5.59
CA LEU A 243 -1.17 13.52 5.75
C LEU A 243 -1.54 12.72 7.01
N ASP A 244 -0.83 11.63 7.33
CA ASP A 244 -1.07 10.87 8.57
C ASP A 244 -0.76 11.73 9.81
N PHE A 245 0.32 12.53 9.78
CA PHE A 245 0.65 13.45 10.85
C PHE A 245 -0.45 14.51 11.05
N LEU A 246 -0.90 15.17 9.97
CA LEU A 246 -1.99 16.15 10.06
C LEU A 246 -3.29 15.51 10.56
N ALA A 247 -3.59 14.29 10.14
CA ALA A 247 -4.76 13.58 10.62
C ALA A 247 -4.69 13.28 12.14
N GLN A 248 -3.49 13.04 12.68
CA GLN A 248 -3.28 12.88 14.12
C GLN A 248 -3.52 14.20 14.86
N GLU A 249 -3.03 15.34 14.34
CA GLU A 249 -3.28 16.64 14.93
C GLU A 249 -4.77 17.01 14.88
N ILE A 250 -5.45 16.78 13.75
CA ILE A 250 -6.91 16.97 13.63
C ILE A 250 -7.65 16.13 14.70
N LEU A 251 -7.29 14.87 14.86
CA LEU A 251 -7.89 13.99 15.86
C LEU A 251 -7.63 14.49 17.28
N ARG A 252 -6.46 15.07 17.54
CA ARG A 252 -6.09 15.67 18.81
C ARG A 252 -6.98 16.85 19.15
N GLU A 253 -7.17 17.79 18.19
CA GLU A 253 -8.06 18.95 18.40
C GLU A 253 -9.51 18.52 18.69
N LEU A 254 -10.03 17.55 17.92
CA LEU A 254 -11.38 16.99 18.17
C LEU A 254 -11.49 16.33 19.55
N ASN A 255 -10.47 15.62 20.03
CA ASN A 255 -10.47 15.04 21.38
C ASN A 255 -10.42 16.11 22.46
N THR A 256 -9.66 17.20 22.25
CA THR A 256 -9.62 18.34 23.19
C THR A 256 -10.98 19.03 23.28
N MET A 257 -11.66 19.26 22.13
CA MET A 257 -13.03 19.79 22.12
C MET A 257 -14.01 18.91 22.92
N LEU A 258 -13.95 17.58 22.73
CA LEU A 258 -14.78 16.65 23.48
C LEU A 258 -14.54 16.67 24.98
N SER A 259 -13.29 16.91 25.40
CA SER A 259 -12.96 16.97 26.84
C SER A 259 -13.33 18.33 27.49
N LYS A 260 -13.44 19.39 26.69
CA LYS A 260 -13.77 20.74 27.15
C LYS A 260 -15.27 21.03 27.10
N SER A 261 -16.00 20.42 26.17
CA SER A 261 -17.41 20.74 25.94
C SER A 261 -18.35 19.87 26.76
N GLU A 262 -19.38 20.50 27.37
CA GLU A 262 -20.54 19.84 27.97
C GLU A 262 -21.81 19.95 27.08
N ASP A 263 -21.73 20.71 25.99
CA ASP A 263 -22.83 20.90 25.06
C ASP A 263 -23.02 19.65 24.19
N VAL A 264 -24.22 19.12 24.14
CA VAL A 264 -24.57 17.89 23.41
C VAL A 264 -24.42 18.07 21.92
N GLY A 265 -24.70 19.25 21.37
CA GLY A 265 -24.56 19.56 19.95
C GLY A 265 -23.09 19.58 19.53
N LEU A 266 -22.23 20.24 20.32
CA LEU A 266 -20.79 20.26 20.11
C LEU A 266 -20.16 18.87 20.22
N ILE A 267 -20.59 18.08 21.21
CA ILE A 267 -20.12 16.69 21.39
C ILE A 267 -20.48 15.82 20.17
N ASP A 268 -21.73 15.90 19.67
CA ASP A 268 -22.17 15.13 18.50
C ASP A 268 -21.36 15.51 17.24
N LEU A 269 -21.16 16.82 16.99
CA LEU A 269 -20.35 17.31 15.88
C LEU A 269 -18.90 16.83 15.96
N ALA A 270 -18.26 16.92 17.13
CA ALA A 270 -16.90 16.46 17.32
C ALA A 270 -16.77 14.94 17.16
N LEU A 271 -17.74 14.15 17.59
CA LEU A 271 -17.77 12.70 17.38
C LEU A 271 -17.91 12.34 15.89
N ARG A 272 -18.75 13.06 15.14
CA ARG A 272 -18.84 12.90 13.67
C ARG A 272 -17.51 13.23 13.01
N GLY A 273 -16.81 14.28 13.44
CA GLY A 273 -15.47 14.61 12.99
C GLY A 273 -14.48 13.48 13.23
N LYS A 274 -14.55 12.83 14.39
CA LYS A 274 -13.68 11.66 14.68
C LYS A 274 -13.95 10.48 13.75
N VAL A 275 -15.17 10.23 13.35
CA VAL A 275 -15.48 9.18 12.37
C VAL A 275 -14.85 9.52 11.01
N LEU A 276 -15.04 10.75 10.54
CA LEU A 276 -14.48 11.18 9.25
C LEU A 276 -12.95 11.13 9.24
N ILE A 277 -12.28 11.60 10.30
CA ILE A 277 -10.81 11.56 10.34
C ILE A 277 -10.26 10.14 10.47
N SER A 278 -11.01 9.23 11.11
CA SER A 278 -10.63 7.81 11.14
C SER A 278 -10.70 7.17 9.75
N GLN A 279 -11.76 7.47 8.98
CA GLN A 279 -11.88 7.05 7.58
C GLN A 279 -10.75 7.66 6.71
N PHE A 280 -10.44 8.94 6.91
CA PHE A 280 -9.33 9.59 6.23
C PHE A 280 -8.00 8.87 6.47
N ARG A 281 -7.68 8.55 7.73
CA ARG A 281 -6.44 7.86 8.10
C ARG A 281 -6.33 6.47 7.49
N GLU A 282 -7.41 5.71 7.47
CA GLU A 282 -7.44 4.40 6.83
C GLU A 282 -7.11 4.51 5.34
N GLN A 283 -7.66 5.50 4.66
CA GLN A 283 -7.38 5.73 3.23
C GLN A 283 -5.96 6.24 2.98
N VAL A 284 -5.43 7.11 3.85
CA VAL A 284 -4.04 7.62 3.74
C VAL A 284 -3.01 6.50 3.82
N GLN A 285 -3.25 5.43 4.58
CA GLN A 285 -2.35 4.27 4.63
C GLN A 285 -2.20 3.58 3.27
N ASN A 286 -3.16 3.77 2.36
CA ASN A 286 -3.11 3.23 0.99
C ASN A 286 -2.53 4.23 -0.02
N LEU A 287 -2.30 5.49 0.38
CA LEU A 287 -1.73 6.54 -0.48
C LEU A 287 -0.20 6.43 -0.49
N GLU A 288 0.40 6.51 -1.67
CA GLU A 288 1.85 6.61 -1.88
C GLU A 288 2.22 7.97 -2.47
#